data_ad381fca03ffb230fac8b0da6868de70
#
_entry.id   ad381fca03ffb230fac8b0da6868de70
#
_cell.length_a   1.000
_cell.length_b   1.000
_cell.length_c   1.000
_cell.angle_alpha   90.00
_cell.angle_beta   90.00
_cell.angle_gamma   90.00
#
_symmetry.space_group_name_H-M   'P 1'
#
loop_
_entity.id
_entity.type
_entity.pdbx_description
1 polymer ?
#
loop_
_entity_poly.entity_id
_entity_poly.type
_entity_poly.pdbx_seq_one_letter_code
_entity_poly.pdbx_strand_id
1 'polypeptide(L)'
;QVLARKWRPHTFEQVVGQQHVLTALTNALDQGRLHHAYLLSGTRGVGKTTIARILAKSLNCEQGISSHPCGVCDTCREIDQGNFVDLLEIDAASRTKVEDTRELLDNVQYRPARGRFKVYLIDEVHMLSRHSFNALLKTLEEPPPYVKFLLATTDPQKLPITILSRCLQFHLKSLDQTQIARQLEWVLDQEGQPFEPRALLALAKAADGSMRDALSLTDQALAHGNGSVRLESVLTMLGTLDHHHLHQLLEAILRQDAPATMAKITEIATLGPDFDQLHAELEALLHRVAMAQLLPASVQEQGADADALLQLAGAMSPEEVQLCYQIVLGGRKDLPWAPDGRTALEM
;
A
#
# COMPACT_ATOMS: atom_id res chain seq x y z
N GLN A 1 -5.97 4.82 -19.80
CA GLN A 1 -5.82 3.61 -18.98
C GLN A 1 -5.31 4.00 -17.60
N VAL A 2 -5.90 3.47 -16.54
CA VAL A 2 -5.50 3.80 -15.15
C VAL A 2 -4.06 3.34 -14.87
N LEU A 3 -3.31 4.19 -14.16
CA LEU A 3 -1.87 3.97 -13.90
C LEU A 3 -1.59 2.66 -13.16
N ALA A 4 -2.42 2.31 -12.18
CA ALA A 4 -2.26 1.07 -11.41
C ALA A 4 -2.34 -0.20 -12.26
N ARG A 5 -3.04 -0.15 -13.38
CA ARG A 5 -3.10 -1.26 -14.35
C ARG A 5 -1.99 -1.19 -15.38
N LYS A 6 -1.73 0.01 -15.91
CA LYS A 6 -0.72 0.24 -16.94
C LYS A 6 0.70 -0.08 -16.46
N TRP A 7 1.02 0.33 -15.24
CA TRP A 7 2.34 0.20 -14.64
C TRP A 7 2.46 -0.96 -13.64
N ARG A 8 1.58 -1.95 -13.79
CA ARG A 8 1.71 -3.18 -13.02
C ARG A 8 3.00 -3.90 -13.46
N PRO A 9 3.87 -4.30 -12.51
CA PRO A 9 5.09 -5.02 -12.85
C PRO A 9 4.81 -6.31 -13.64
N HIS A 10 5.60 -6.55 -14.66
CA HIS A 10 5.57 -7.76 -15.48
C HIS A 10 6.79 -8.66 -15.26
N THR A 11 7.81 -8.14 -14.60
CA THR A 11 9.03 -8.86 -14.25
C THR A 11 9.35 -8.65 -12.77
N PHE A 12 10.16 -9.53 -12.18
CA PHE A 12 10.58 -9.37 -10.79
C PHE A 12 11.39 -8.09 -10.56
N GLU A 13 12.19 -7.67 -11.53
CA GLU A 13 13.01 -6.47 -11.46
C GLU A 13 12.16 -5.18 -11.39
N GLN A 14 10.96 -5.20 -11.93
CA GLN A 14 10.05 -4.06 -11.91
C GLN A 14 9.28 -3.92 -10.58
N VAL A 15 9.31 -4.94 -9.73
CA VAL A 15 8.63 -4.90 -8.42
C VAL A 15 9.38 -3.97 -7.48
N VAL A 16 8.65 -3.04 -6.88
CA VAL A 16 9.21 -2.08 -5.90
C VAL A 16 9.29 -2.73 -4.53
N GLY A 17 10.47 -2.66 -3.91
CA GLY A 17 10.72 -3.28 -2.61
C GLY A 17 10.71 -4.80 -2.66
N GLN A 18 10.41 -5.46 -1.53
CA GLN A 18 10.26 -6.92 -1.41
C GLN A 18 11.53 -7.73 -1.76
N GLN A 19 12.71 -7.13 -1.65
CA GLN A 19 13.96 -7.71 -2.10
C GLN A 19 14.23 -9.10 -1.49
N HIS A 20 13.90 -9.28 -0.22
CA HIS A 20 14.05 -10.55 0.49
C HIS A 20 13.20 -11.69 -0.10
N VAL A 21 11.96 -11.38 -0.53
CA VAL A 21 11.06 -12.33 -1.19
C VAL A 21 11.52 -12.62 -2.61
N LEU A 22 11.86 -11.58 -3.36
CA LEU A 22 12.31 -11.70 -4.74
C LEU A 22 13.60 -12.52 -4.86
N THR A 23 14.56 -12.31 -3.98
CA THR A 23 15.80 -13.09 -3.94
C THR A 23 15.52 -14.57 -3.72
N ALA A 24 14.66 -14.92 -2.76
CA ALA A 24 14.31 -16.29 -2.48
C ALA A 24 13.56 -16.97 -3.65
N LEU A 25 12.60 -16.26 -4.26
CA LEU A 25 11.84 -16.80 -5.41
C LEU A 25 12.71 -16.97 -6.66
N THR A 26 13.56 -16.00 -6.99
CA THR A 26 14.44 -16.08 -8.15
C THR A 26 15.46 -17.20 -8.01
N ASN A 27 16.06 -17.35 -6.84
CA ASN A 27 16.98 -18.46 -6.56
C ASN A 27 16.28 -19.81 -6.68
N ALA A 28 15.08 -19.96 -6.13
CA ALA A 28 14.32 -21.20 -6.21
C ALA A 28 13.99 -21.56 -7.68
N LEU A 29 13.57 -20.59 -8.48
CA LEU A 29 13.27 -20.81 -9.89
C LEU A 29 14.53 -21.21 -10.71
N ASP A 30 15.63 -20.51 -10.51
CA ASP A 30 16.86 -20.76 -11.27
C ASP A 30 17.56 -22.06 -10.86
N GLN A 31 17.37 -22.52 -9.61
CA GLN A 31 17.88 -23.79 -9.13
C GLN A 31 16.93 -24.98 -9.33
N GLY A 32 15.74 -24.75 -9.88
CA GLY A 32 14.74 -25.79 -10.08
C GLY A 32 14.12 -26.32 -8.78
N ARG A 33 14.24 -25.57 -7.68
CA ARG A 33 13.68 -25.92 -6.37
C ARG A 33 12.25 -25.41 -6.24
N LEU A 34 11.33 -26.07 -6.91
CA LEU A 34 9.92 -25.67 -6.95
C LEU A 34 9.15 -26.32 -5.83
N HIS A 35 8.29 -25.54 -5.17
CA HIS A 35 7.32 -26.02 -4.19
C HIS A 35 5.94 -26.15 -4.84
N HIS A 36 5.06 -26.95 -4.25
CA HIS A 36 3.69 -27.13 -4.76
C HIS A 36 2.73 -26.00 -4.36
N ALA A 37 3.03 -25.30 -3.27
CA ALA A 37 2.21 -24.20 -2.79
C ALA A 37 3.06 -23.07 -2.20
N TYR A 38 2.73 -21.84 -2.59
CA TYR A 38 3.35 -20.61 -2.11
C TYR A 38 2.27 -19.75 -1.46
N LEU A 39 2.55 -19.22 -0.28
CA LEU A 39 1.68 -18.28 0.41
C LEU A 39 2.35 -16.91 0.49
N LEU A 40 1.75 -15.92 -0.14
CA LEU A 40 2.15 -14.53 -0.08
C LEU A 40 1.23 -13.77 0.87
N SER A 41 1.77 -13.27 1.97
CA SER A 41 1.03 -12.48 2.95
C SER A 41 1.52 -11.03 2.97
N GLY A 42 0.68 -10.12 3.37
CA GLY A 42 1.01 -8.71 3.49
C GLY A 42 -0.22 -7.83 3.35
N THR A 43 -0.07 -6.55 3.64
CA THR A 43 -1.14 -5.57 3.52
C THR A 43 -1.59 -5.41 2.07
N ARG A 44 -2.73 -4.75 1.87
CA ARG A 44 -3.28 -4.51 0.54
C ARG A 44 -2.34 -3.65 -0.31
N GLY A 45 -2.22 -3.99 -1.59
CA GLY A 45 -1.51 -3.16 -2.58
C GLY A 45 0.01 -3.21 -2.54
N VAL A 46 0.60 -4.18 -1.82
CA VAL A 46 2.07 -4.33 -1.72
C VAL A 46 2.69 -5.22 -2.80
N GLY A 47 1.86 -5.84 -3.65
CA GLY A 47 2.33 -6.62 -4.80
C GLY A 47 2.12 -8.12 -4.71
N LYS A 48 1.32 -8.66 -3.78
CA LYS A 48 1.06 -10.10 -3.64
C LYS A 48 0.63 -10.75 -4.95
N THR A 49 -0.48 -10.29 -5.51
CA THR A 49 -1.04 -10.83 -6.75
C THR A 49 -0.13 -10.58 -7.95
N THR A 50 0.57 -9.47 -7.96
CA THR A 50 1.56 -9.14 -9.00
C THR A 50 2.71 -10.13 -9.01
N ILE A 51 3.32 -10.39 -7.86
CA ILE A 51 4.40 -11.37 -7.71
C ILE A 51 3.89 -12.78 -8.08
N ALA A 52 2.69 -13.14 -7.65
CA ALA A 52 2.08 -14.41 -7.99
C ALA A 52 1.91 -14.61 -9.51
N ARG A 53 1.47 -13.59 -10.24
CA ARG A 53 1.37 -13.67 -11.71
C ARG A 53 2.72 -13.77 -12.40
N ILE A 54 3.73 -13.04 -11.95
CA ILE A 54 5.10 -13.16 -12.46
C ILE A 54 5.64 -14.57 -12.21
N LEU A 55 5.39 -15.12 -11.03
CA LEU A 55 5.76 -16.50 -10.71
C LEU A 55 5.05 -17.51 -11.63
N ALA A 56 3.77 -17.31 -11.90
CA ALA A 56 3.02 -18.15 -12.87
C ALA A 56 3.62 -18.09 -14.28
N LYS A 57 4.03 -16.91 -14.74
CA LYS A 57 4.77 -16.76 -16.02
C LYS A 57 6.10 -17.51 -16.01
N SER A 58 6.85 -17.38 -14.93
CA SER A 58 8.13 -18.07 -14.75
C SER A 58 8.00 -19.58 -14.80
N LEU A 59 6.91 -20.11 -14.24
CA LEU A 59 6.62 -21.55 -14.23
C LEU A 59 6.19 -22.09 -15.61
N ASN A 60 5.50 -21.27 -16.40
CA ASN A 60 4.86 -21.70 -17.65
C ASN A 60 5.44 -21.06 -18.92
N CYS A 61 6.46 -20.22 -18.81
CA CYS A 61 7.10 -19.62 -20.00
C CYS A 61 7.57 -20.69 -20.97
N GLU A 62 7.28 -20.51 -22.25
CA GLU A 62 7.64 -21.48 -23.32
C GLU A 62 9.14 -21.64 -23.48
N GLN A 63 9.95 -20.63 -23.07
CA GLN A 63 11.41 -20.68 -23.08
C GLN A 63 12.02 -21.51 -21.95
N GLY A 64 11.21 -21.92 -20.98
CA GLY A 64 11.63 -22.71 -19.83
C GLY A 64 11.35 -22.03 -18.50
N ILE A 65 11.59 -22.76 -17.41
CA ILE A 65 11.44 -22.27 -16.04
C ILE A 65 12.66 -21.46 -15.67
N SER A 66 12.48 -20.20 -15.36
CA SER A 66 13.55 -19.31 -14.88
C SER A 66 12.98 -18.12 -14.12
N SER A 67 13.87 -17.35 -13.47
CA SER A 67 13.49 -16.05 -12.87
C SER A 67 13.23 -14.94 -13.90
N HIS A 68 13.49 -15.20 -15.18
CA HIS A 68 13.34 -14.24 -16.28
C HIS A 68 12.38 -14.80 -17.34
N PRO A 69 11.05 -14.78 -17.12
CA PRO A 69 10.10 -15.16 -18.16
C PRO A 69 10.28 -14.24 -19.39
N CYS A 70 10.15 -14.79 -20.59
CA CYS A 70 10.48 -14.04 -21.81
C CYS A 70 9.56 -12.83 -22.08
N GLY A 71 8.33 -12.88 -21.57
CA GLY A 71 7.34 -11.80 -21.77
C GLY A 71 6.75 -11.68 -23.18
N VAL A 72 7.24 -12.47 -24.14
CA VAL A 72 6.86 -12.35 -25.55
C VAL A 72 6.18 -13.60 -26.11
N CYS A 73 6.33 -14.76 -25.48
CA CYS A 73 5.61 -15.96 -25.89
C CYS A 73 4.10 -15.85 -25.62
N ASP A 74 3.31 -16.67 -26.25
CA ASP A 74 1.85 -16.63 -26.12
C ASP A 74 1.41 -16.85 -24.65
N THR A 75 2.06 -17.77 -23.94
CA THR A 75 1.79 -18.02 -22.53
C THR A 75 2.04 -16.79 -21.67
N CYS A 76 3.20 -16.13 -21.79
CA CYS A 76 3.50 -14.92 -21.05
C CYS A 76 2.50 -13.79 -21.35
N ARG A 77 2.15 -13.59 -22.61
CA ARG A 77 1.18 -12.57 -23.01
C ARG A 77 -0.21 -12.85 -22.47
N GLU A 78 -0.68 -14.09 -22.56
CA GLU A 78 -2.00 -14.48 -22.06
C GLU A 78 -2.08 -14.38 -20.53
N ILE A 79 -1.02 -14.70 -19.80
CA ILE A 79 -0.97 -14.49 -18.35
C ILE A 79 -1.04 -13.01 -18.01
N ASP A 80 -0.29 -12.15 -18.71
CA ASP A 80 -0.35 -10.71 -18.50
C ASP A 80 -1.73 -10.12 -18.81
N GLN A 81 -2.44 -10.68 -19.80
CA GLN A 81 -3.80 -10.30 -20.16
C GLN A 81 -4.87 -10.90 -19.23
N GLY A 82 -4.51 -11.90 -18.44
CA GLY A 82 -5.43 -12.56 -17.50
C GLY A 82 -6.36 -13.58 -18.14
N ASN A 83 -5.98 -14.14 -19.31
CA ASN A 83 -6.80 -15.09 -20.06
C ASN A 83 -6.10 -16.43 -20.38
N PHE A 84 -5.00 -16.74 -19.70
CA PHE A 84 -4.31 -18.02 -19.87
C PHE A 84 -5.13 -19.18 -19.29
N VAL A 85 -5.38 -20.21 -20.07
CA VAL A 85 -6.29 -21.32 -19.71
C VAL A 85 -5.84 -22.11 -18.47
N ASP A 86 -4.53 -22.27 -18.27
CA ASP A 86 -3.96 -23.01 -17.14
C ASP A 86 -3.60 -22.14 -15.93
N LEU A 87 -3.94 -20.85 -15.95
CA LEU A 87 -3.92 -19.95 -14.79
C LEU A 87 -5.34 -19.65 -14.35
N LEU A 88 -5.75 -20.27 -13.26
CA LEU A 88 -7.07 -20.13 -12.68
C LEU A 88 -7.01 -19.12 -11.52
N GLU A 89 -7.49 -17.92 -11.78
CA GLU A 89 -7.54 -16.85 -10.78
C GLU A 89 -8.86 -16.86 -10.04
N ILE A 90 -8.81 -16.99 -8.73
CA ILE A 90 -9.96 -17.05 -7.82
C ILE A 90 -9.81 -15.93 -6.81
N ASP A 91 -10.81 -15.07 -6.70
CA ASP A 91 -10.96 -14.11 -5.61
C ASP A 91 -11.94 -14.68 -4.58
N ALA A 92 -11.40 -15.16 -3.47
CA ALA A 92 -12.20 -15.78 -2.42
C ALA A 92 -13.10 -14.78 -1.65
N ALA A 93 -12.83 -13.48 -1.76
CA ALA A 93 -13.67 -12.44 -1.18
C ALA A 93 -14.93 -12.14 -2.01
N SER A 94 -14.97 -12.56 -3.27
CA SER A 94 -16.13 -12.36 -4.15
C SER A 94 -17.25 -13.35 -3.85
N ARG A 95 -18.37 -12.83 -3.36
CA ARG A 95 -19.55 -13.64 -2.99
C ARG A 95 -20.20 -14.39 -4.15
N THR A 96 -20.01 -13.95 -5.38
CA THR A 96 -20.64 -14.51 -6.59
C THR A 96 -20.00 -15.82 -7.09
N LYS A 97 -18.88 -16.25 -6.51
CA LYS A 97 -18.08 -17.38 -7.00
C LYS A 97 -17.81 -18.49 -5.99
N VAL A 98 -18.58 -18.57 -4.91
CA VAL A 98 -18.36 -19.61 -3.87
C VAL A 98 -18.60 -21.03 -4.41
N GLU A 99 -19.61 -21.20 -5.24
CA GLU A 99 -19.91 -22.49 -5.89
C GLU A 99 -18.88 -22.81 -6.98
N ASP A 100 -18.48 -21.81 -7.78
CA ASP A 100 -17.46 -21.93 -8.83
C ASP A 100 -16.09 -22.33 -8.26
N THR A 101 -15.73 -21.84 -7.08
CA THR A 101 -14.44 -22.14 -6.43
C THR A 101 -14.33 -23.61 -6.04
N ARG A 102 -15.42 -24.20 -5.54
CA ARG A 102 -15.46 -25.62 -5.20
C ARG A 102 -15.27 -26.49 -6.45
N GLU A 103 -16.01 -26.19 -7.50
CA GLU A 103 -15.93 -26.92 -8.77
C GLU A 103 -14.54 -26.85 -9.39
N LEU A 104 -13.91 -25.67 -9.34
CA LEU A 104 -12.54 -25.49 -9.81
C LEU A 104 -11.52 -26.30 -9.01
N LEU A 105 -11.67 -26.40 -7.68
CA LEU A 105 -10.81 -27.21 -6.82
C LEU A 105 -11.05 -28.71 -6.99
N ASP A 106 -12.27 -29.12 -7.28
CA ASP A 106 -12.61 -30.52 -7.58
C ASP A 106 -11.97 -30.98 -8.91
N ASN A 107 -11.70 -30.05 -9.82
CA ASN A 107 -11.07 -30.30 -11.12
C ASN A 107 -9.53 -30.31 -11.10
N VAL A 108 -8.90 -30.22 -9.93
CA VAL A 108 -7.44 -30.23 -9.76
C VAL A 108 -6.76 -31.47 -10.35
N GLN A 109 -7.46 -32.60 -10.38
CA GLN A 109 -6.96 -33.88 -10.91
C GLN A 109 -6.69 -33.85 -12.41
N TYR A 110 -7.25 -32.91 -13.16
CA TYR A 110 -7.05 -32.80 -14.60
C TYR A 110 -5.74 -32.09 -14.93
N ARG A 111 -5.03 -32.62 -15.94
CA ARG A 111 -3.77 -32.06 -16.40
C ARG A 111 -3.95 -30.67 -17.04
N PRO A 112 -2.88 -29.84 -17.09
CA PRO A 112 -2.92 -28.59 -17.79
C PRO A 112 -3.20 -28.82 -19.28
N ALA A 113 -3.92 -27.88 -19.91
CA ALA A 113 -4.26 -27.95 -21.33
C ALA A 113 -3.10 -27.57 -22.25
N ARG A 114 -2.31 -26.57 -21.87
CA ARG A 114 -1.22 -26.02 -22.68
C ARG A 114 0.08 -25.81 -21.90
N GLY A 115 -0.03 -25.37 -20.67
CA GLY A 115 1.11 -25.05 -19.81
C GLY A 115 1.82 -26.29 -19.26
N ARG A 116 2.97 -26.05 -18.68
CA ARG A 116 3.74 -27.04 -17.93
C ARG A 116 3.05 -27.38 -16.62
N PHE A 117 2.48 -26.35 -15.97
CA PHE A 117 1.76 -26.44 -14.70
C PHE A 117 0.36 -25.83 -14.81
N LYS A 118 -0.58 -26.45 -14.13
CA LYS A 118 -1.87 -25.86 -13.82
C LYS A 118 -1.76 -25.05 -12.54
N VAL A 119 -1.94 -23.74 -12.64
CA VAL A 119 -1.68 -22.81 -11.55
C VAL A 119 -3.00 -22.25 -11.02
N TYR A 120 -3.23 -22.43 -9.73
CA TYR A 120 -4.33 -21.82 -9.00
C TYR A 120 -3.82 -20.63 -8.22
N LEU A 121 -4.22 -19.42 -8.63
CA LEU A 121 -3.96 -18.19 -7.91
C LEU A 121 -5.22 -17.84 -7.11
N ILE A 122 -5.17 -18.01 -5.79
CA ILE A 122 -6.28 -17.74 -4.90
C ILE A 122 -5.98 -16.49 -4.08
N ASP A 123 -6.65 -15.40 -4.39
CA ASP A 123 -6.55 -14.15 -3.66
C ASP A 123 -7.50 -14.14 -2.46
N GLU A 124 -7.08 -13.51 -1.37
CA GLU A 124 -7.81 -13.48 -0.10
C GLU A 124 -8.23 -14.88 0.36
N VAL A 125 -7.29 -15.82 0.32
CA VAL A 125 -7.53 -17.26 0.57
C VAL A 125 -8.17 -17.54 1.92
N HIS A 126 -7.99 -16.69 2.93
CA HIS A 126 -8.63 -16.79 4.24
C HIS A 126 -10.16 -16.62 4.18
N MET A 127 -10.71 -16.12 3.08
CA MET A 127 -12.15 -15.93 2.85
C MET A 127 -12.84 -17.15 2.21
N LEU A 128 -12.10 -18.21 1.90
CA LEU A 128 -12.70 -19.45 1.37
C LEU A 128 -13.73 -20.02 2.32
N SER A 129 -14.77 -20.64 1.75
CA SER A 129 -15.74 -21.41 2.53
C SER A 129 -15.07 -22.63 3.18
N ARG A 130 -15.68 -23.16 4.24
CA ARG A 130 -15.18 -24.36 4.93
C ARG A 130 -15.01 -25.55 3.97
N HIS A 131 -15.93 -25.72 3.04
CA HIS A 131 -15.87 -26.78 2.02
C HIS A 131 -14.68 -26.58 1.07
N SER A 132 -14.46 -25.34 0.61
CA SER A 132 -13.34 -25.01 -0.27
C SER A 132 -11.99 -25.15 0.46
N PHE A 133 -11.91 -24.80 1.74
CA PHE A 133 -10.73 -25.06 2.56
C PHE A 133 -10.41 -26.54 2.65
N ASN A 134 -11.41 -27.39 2.89
CA ASN A 134 -11.21 -28.84 2.98
C ASN A 134 -10.74 -29.42 1.65
N ALA A 135 -11.30 -28.97 0.53
CA ALA A 135 -10.86 -29.38 -0.80
C ALA A 135 -9.41 -28.97 -1.07
N LEU A 136 -9.05 -27.70 -0.74
CA LEU A 136 -7.68 -27.19 -0.85
C LEU A 136 -6.71 -28.00 0.02
N LEU A 137 -7.06 -28.23 1.28
CA LEU A 137 -6.24 -28.98 2.22
C LEU A 137 -5.95 -30.40 1.72
N LYS A 138 -6.98 -31.11 1.24
CA LYS A 138 -6.83 -32.44 0.65
C LYS A 138 -5.83 -32.45 -0.52
N THR A 139 -5.91 -31.44 -1.38
CA THR A 139 -4.98 -31.33 -2.51
C THR A 139 -3.56 -30.96 -2.05
N LEU A 140 -3.42 -30.15 -1.01
CA LEU A 140 -2.10 -29.77 -0.46
C LEU A 140 -1.42 -30.96 0.27
N GLU A 141 -2.18 -31.92 0.74
CA GLU A 141 -1.65 -33.15 1.36
C GLU A 141 -1.05 -34.11 0.32
N GLU A 142 -1.73 -34.26 -0.80
CA GLU A 142 -1.30 -35.10 -1.92
C GLU A 142 -1.35 -34.31 -3.24
N PRO A 143 -0.42 -33.35 -3.44
CA PRO A 143 -0.47 -32.48 -4.60
C PRO A 143 -0.09 -33.24 -5.89
N PRO A 144 -0.88 -33.13 -6.96
CA PRO A 144 -0.46 -33.59 -8.27
C PRO A 144 0.82 -32.86 -8.74
N PRO A 145 1.77 -33.54 -9.40
CA PRO A 145 3.06 -32.95 -9.76
C PRO A 145 2.97 -31.79 -10.75
N TYR A 146 1.87 -31.68 -11.48
CA TYR A 146 1.61 -30.64 -12.48
C TYR A 146 0.77 -29.47 -11.93
N VAL A 147 0.44 -29.45 -10.64
CA VAL A 147 -0.37 -28.39 -10.03
C VAL A 147 0.48 -27.53 -9.12
N LYS A 148 0.30 -26.21 -9.20
CA LYS A 148 0.91 -25.21 -8.32
C LYS A 148 -0.17 -24.33 -7.73
N PHE A 149 -0.07 -24.06 -6.43
CA PHE A 149 -0.94 -23.13 -5.73
C PHE A 149 -0.17 -21.86 -5.39
N LEU A 150 -0.70 -20.72 -5.79
CA LEU A 150 -0.22 -19.39 -5.44
C LEU A 150 -1.31 -18.72 -4.60
N LEU A 151 -1.12 -18.71 -3.29
CA LEU A 151 -2.10 -18.21 -2.33
C LEU A 151 -1.68 -16.83 -1.86
N ALA A 152 -2.64 -15.90 -1.80
CA ALA A 152 -2.42 -14.56 -1.27
C ALA A 152 -3.42 -14.26 -0.15
N THR A 153 -2.95 -13.60 0.90
CA THR A 153 -3.79 -13.19 2.03
C THR A 153 -3.31 -11.88 2.64
N THR A 154 -4.25 -11.05 3.06
CA THR A 154 -3.97 -9.88 3.91
C THR A 154 -3.90 -10.25 5.40
N ASP A 155 -4.45 -11.40 5.78
CA ASP A 155 -4.53 -11.85 7.17
C ASP A 155 -4.13 -13.33 7.31
N PRO A 156 -2.83 -13.62 7.41
CA PRO A 156 -2.36 -15.00 7.53
C PRO A 156 -2.77 -15.66 8.86
N GLN A 157 -3.13 -14.88 9.88
CA GLN A 157 -3.54 -15.41 11.19
C GLN A 157 -4.91 -16.09 11.12
N LYS A 158 -5.74 -15.75 10.14
CA LYS A 158 -7.03 -16.41 9.89
C LYS A 158 -6.92 -17.76 9.19
N LEU A 159 -5.73 -18.12 8.71
CA LEU A 159 -5.51 -19.41 8.05
C LEU A 159 -5.23 -20.50 9.06
N PRO A 160 -5.82 -21.71 8.86
CA PRO A 160 -5.50 -22.87 9.69
C PRO A 160 -4.01 -23.24 9.59
N ILE A 161 -3.45 -23.66 10.71
CA ILE A 161 -2.04 -24.14 10.76
C ILE A 161 -1.79 -25.29 9.78
N THR A 162 -2.80 -26.09 9.51
CA THR A 162 -2.74 -27.19 8.55
C THR A 162 -2.47 -26.75 7.12
N ILE A 163 -2.94 -25.57 6.73
CA ILE A 163 -2.63 -24.95 5.43
C ILE A 163 -1.24 -24.29 5.50
N LEU A 164 -0.98 -23.50 6.53
CA LEU A 164 0.29 -22.79 6.70
C LEU A 164 1.50 -23.71 6.66
N SER A 165 1.40 -24.88 7.30
CA SER A 165 2.50 -25.85 7.36
C SER A 165 2.80 -26.54 6.03
N ARG A 166 1.90 -26.48 5.06
CA ARG A 166 2.02 -27.10 3.74
C ARG A 166 2.41 -26.12 2.64
N CYS A 167 2.57 -24.85 2.98
CA CYS A 167 2.93 -23.79 2.05
C CYS A 167 4.33 -23.25 2.36
N LEU A 168 5.04 -22.85 1.32
CA LEU A 168 6.21 -22.01 1.46
C LEU A 168 5.73 -20.56 1.63
N GLN A 169 6.03 -19.98 2.80
CA GLN A 169 5.45 -18.69 3.21
C GLN A 169 6.43 -17.54 2.94
N PHE A 170 5.91 -16.48 2.34
CA PHE A 170 6.60 -15.22 2.13
C PHE A 170 5.77 -14.06 2.64
N HIS A 171 6.36 -13.22 3.48
CA HIS A 171 5.71 -12.03 3.99
C HIS A 171 6.24 -10.79 3.25
N LEU A 172 5.32 -10.08 2.57
CA LEU A 172 5.60 -8.83 1.89
C LEU A 172 5.44 -7.67 2.87
N LYS A 173 6.42 -6.78 2.87
CA LYS A 173 6.42 -5.58 3.73
C LYS A 173 5.66 -4.44 3.08
N SER A 174 5.02 -3.62 3.90
CA SER A 174 4.51 -2.32 3.46
C SER A 174 5.66 -1.47 2.91
N LEU A 175 5.40 -0.73 1.84
CA LEU A 175 6.39 0.14 1.22
C LEU A 175 6.57 1.40 2.06
N ASP A 176 7.79 1.89 2.17
CA ASP A 176 8.04 3.19 2.80
C ASP A 176 7.68 4.36 1.85
N GLN A 177 7.54 5.54 2.41
CA GLN A 177 7.14 6.72 1.63
C GLN A 177 8.17 7.07 0.55
N THR A 178 9.45 6.86 0.80
CA THR A 178 10.52 7.14 -0.15
C THR A 178 10.47 6.20 -1.35
N GLN A 179 10.23 4.90 -1.11
CA GLN A 179 10.06 3.90 -2.19
C GLN A 179 8.86 4.25 -3.08
N ILE A 180 7.74 4.60 -2.47
CA ILE A 180 6.52 4.98 -3.21
C ILE A 180 6.75 6.26 -4.01
N ALA A 181 7.31 7.30 -3.39
CA ALA A 181 7.57 8.57 -4.06
C ALA A 181 8.50 8.41 -5.27
N ARG A 182 9.56 7.63 -5.16
CA ARG A 182 10.47 7.32 -6.27
C ARG A 182 9.77 6.62 -7.43
N GLN A 183 8.91 5.66 -7.12
CA GLN A 183 8.14 4.97 -8.15
C GLN A 183 7.14 5.89 -8.83
N LEU A 184 6.46 6.76 -8.10
CA LEU A 184 5.56 7.76 -8.68
C LEU A 184 6.32 8.74 -9.58
N GLU A 185 7.50 9.19 -9.17
CA GLU A 185 8.38 10.03 -9.99
C GLU A 185 8.73 9.34 -11.30
N TRP A 186 9.18 8.10 -11.23
CA TRP A 186 9.52 7.32 -12.42
C TRP A 186 8.32 7.13 -13.35
N VAL A 187 7.14 6.80 -12.81
CA VAL A 187 5.91 6.63 -13.60
C VAL A 187 5.52 7.93 -14.30
N LEU A 188 5.55 9.06 -13.60
CA LEU A 188 5.19 10.37 -14.16
C LEU A 188 6.20 10.83 -15.22
N ASP A 189 7.48 10.54 -15.05
CA ASP A 189 8.49 10.76 -16.08
C ASP A 189 8.20 9.96 -17.33
N GLN A 190 7.83 8.67 -17.19
CA GLN A 190 7.44 7.83 -18.33
C GLN A 190 6.16 8.31 -19.02
N GLU A 191 5.22 8.87 -18.28
CA GLU A 191 3.98 9.46 -18.82
C GLU A 191 4.19 10.87 -19.40
N GLY A 192 5.35 11.47 -19.17
CA GLY A 192 5.63 12.85 -19.60
C GLY A 192 4.79 13.89 -18.89
N GLN A 193 4.33 13.63 -17.66
CA GLN A 193 3.49 14.54 -16.88
C GLN A 193 4.35 15.34 -15.90
N PRO A 194 4.16 16.67 -15.83
CA PRO A 194 4.88 17.50 -14.88
C PRO A 194 4.38 17.27 -13.44
N PHE A 195 5.28 17.31 -12.48
CA PHE A 195 5.00 17.08 -11.08
C PHE A 195 5.90 17.93 -10.17
N GLU A 196 5.43 18.17 -8.95
CA GLU A 196 6.23 18.72 -7.86
C GLU A 196 6.66 17.59 -6.91
N PRO A 197 7.97 17.47 -6.56
CA PRO A 197 8.43 16.39 -5.68
C PRO A 197 7.73 16.33 -4.32
N ARG A 198 7.38 17.47 -3.74
CA ARG A 198 6.63 17.53 -2.48
C ARG A 198 5.22 16.97 -2.61
N ALA A 199 4.58 17.12 -3.77
CA ALA A 199 3.27 16.52 -4.05
C ALA A 199 3.35 15.00 -4.04
N LEU A 200 4.41 14.41 -4.57
CA LEU A 200 4.63 12.96 -4.57
C LEU A 200 4.83 12.40 -3.16
N LEU A 201 5.51 13.14 -2.29
CA LEU A 201 5.64 12.76 -0.87
C LEU A 201 4.29 12.77 -0.16
N ALA A 202 3.44 13.76 -0.43
CA ALA A 202 2.09 13.82 0.11
C ALA A 202 1.23 12.64 -0.34
N LEU A 203 1.29 12.28 -1.62
CA LEU A 203 0.61 11.10 -2.18
C LEU A 203 1.14 9.80 -1.57
N ALA A 204 2.45 9.66 -1.42
CA ALA A 204 3.09 8.51 -0.82
C ALA A 204 2.67 8.32 0.65
N LYS A 205 2.58 9.39 1.42
CA LYS A 205 2.09 9.36 2.79
C LYS A 205 0.62 8.91 2.86
N ALA A 206 -0.23 9.46 1.99
CA ALA A 206 -1.65 9.11 1.94
C ALA A 206 -1.89 7.66 1.50
N ALA A 207 -0.99 7.09 0.71
CA ALA A 207 -1.07 5.71 0.24
C ALA A 207 -0.79 4.67 1.33
N ASP A 208 -0.13 5.05 2.39
CA ASP A 208 0.11 4.22 3.60
C ASP A 208 0.65 2.82 3.27
N GLY A 209 1.74 2.77 2.53
CA GLY A 209 2.44 1.53 2.20
C GLY A 209 1.91 0.76 0.99
N SER A 210 0.83 1.21 0.36
CA SER A 210 0.19 0.58 -0.79
C SER A 210 0.56 1.27 -2.10
N MET A 211 1.29 0.59 -2.99
CA MET A 211 1.60 1.12 -4.32
C MET A 211 0.35 1.25 -5.19
N ARG A 212 -0.60 0.32 -5.07
CA ARG A 212 -1.88 0.40 -5.81
C ARG A 212 -2.63 1.68 -5.45
N ASP A 213 -2.75 1.99 -4.17
CA ASP A 213 -3.43 3.19 -3.70
C ASP A 213 -2.66 4.45 -4.08
N ALA A 214 -1.33 4.42 -4.05
CA ALA A 214 -0.48 5.51 -4.51
C ALA A 214 -0.73 5.85 -5.99
N LEU A 215 -0.76 4.85 -6.85
CA LEU A 215 -1.04 5.04 -8.28
C LEU A 215 -2.47 5.51 -8.55
N SER A 216 -3.44 5.01 -7.80
CA SER A 216 -4.83 5.46 -7.89
C SER A 216 -4.99 6.91 -7.44
N LEU A 217 -4.33 7.32 -6.36
CA LEU A 217 -4.29 8.71 -5.90
C LEU A 217 -3.59 9.62 -6.91
N THR A 218 -2.55 9.12 -7.58
CA THR A 218 -1.84 9.86 -8.63
C THR A 218 -2.73 10.10 -9.85
N ASP A 219 -3.54 9.12 -10.26
CA ASP A 219 -4.56 9.31 -11.31
C ASP A 219 -5.55 10.43 -10.94
N GLN A 220 -6.03 10.43 -9.70
CA GLN A 220 -6.92 11.47 -9.19
C GLN A 220 -6.22 12.84 -9.17
N ALA A 221 -4.95 12.89 -8.74
CA ALA A 221 -4.17 14.12 -8.71
C ALA A 221 -3.95 14.70 -10.12
N LEU A 222 -3.70 13.87 -11.12
CA LEU A 222 -3.61 14.29 -12.52
C LEU A 222 -4.93 14.87 -13.04
N ALA A 223 -6.05 14.27 -12.67
CA ALA A 223 -7.36 14.77 -13.04
C ALA A 223 -7.66 16.14 -12.40
N HIS A 224 -7.37 16.31 -11.11
CA HIS A 224 -7.53 17.57 -10.39
C HIS A 224 -6.58 18.67 -10.88
N GLY A 225 -5.35 18.30 -11.25
CA GLY A 225 -4.30 19.22 -11.69
C GLY A 225 -4.28 19.46 -13.20
N ASN A 226 -5.29 19.01 -13.94
CA ASN A 226 -5.37 19.13 -15.40
C ASN A 226 -4.09 18.63 -16.12
N GLY A 227 -3.65 17.43 -15.77
CA GLY A 227 -2.47 16.78 -16.34
C GLY A 227 -1.15 17.11 -15.64
N SER A 228 -1.19 17.76 -14.48
CA SER A 228 -0.01 18.01 -13.66
C SER A 228 -0.28 17.63 -12.20
N VAL A 229 0.78 17.23 -11.49
CA VAL A 229 0.71 16.89 -10.06
C VAL A 229 1.35 18.02 -9.27
N ARG A 230 0.53 18.90 -8.71
CA ARG A 230 0.95 20.04 -7.91
C ARG A 230 0.59 19.87 -6.45
N LEU A 231 1.43 20.36 -5.55
CA LEU A 231 1.22 20.20 -4.11
C LEU A 231 -0.11 20.80 -3.64
N GLU A 232 -0.45 21.98 -4.08
CA GLU A 232 -1.70 22.65 -3.72
C GLU A 232 -2.94 21.81 -4.11
N SER A 233 -2.98 21.32 -5.35
CA SER A 233 -4.06 20.48 -5.85
C SER A 233 -4.16 19.15 -5.10
N VAL A 234 -3.01 18.54 -4.80
CA VAL A 234 -2.94 17.27 -4.07
C VAL A 234 -3.43 17.43 -2.64
N LEU A 235 -2.99 18.46 -1.93
CA LEU A 235 -3.43 18.72 -0.57
C LEU A 235 -4.94 19.00 -0.50
N THR A 236 -5.47 19.77 -1.44
CA THR A 236 -6.92 20.02 -1.55
C THR A 236 -7.68 18.71 -1.81
N MET A 237 -7.21 17.90 -2.73
CA MET A 237 -7.81 16.59 -3.06
C MET A 237 -7.81 15.64 -1.87
N LEU A 238 -6.73 15.59 -1.10
CA LEU A 238 -6.59 14.73 0.08
C LEU A 238 -7.34 15.27 1.31
N GLY A 239 -7.83 16.52 1.27
CA GLY A 239 -8.42 17.17 2.44
C GLY A 239 -7.39 17.49 3.53
N THR A 240 -6.12 17.53 3.18
CA THR A 240 -5.01 17.87 4.08
C THR A 240 -4.59 19.32 3.91
N LEU A 241 -4.02 19.88 4.96
CA LEU A 241 -3.50 21.24 4.94
C LEU A 241 -1.98 21.21 4.75
N ASP A 242 -1.44 22.29 4.15
CA ASP A 242 -0.02 22.54 4.19
C ASP A 242 0.43 22.69 5.65
N HIS A 243 1.56 22.11 6.01
CA HIS A 243 2.15 22.20 7.36
C HIS A 243 2.31 23.64 7.84
N HIS A 244 2.48 24.59 6.93
CA HIS A 244 2.53 26.01 7.21
C HIS A 244 1.33 26.53 8.03
N HIS A 245 0.11 26.10 7.73
CA HIS A 245 -1.08 26.48 8.48
C HIS A 245 -1.06 26.01 9.92
N LEU A 246 -0.59 24.79 10.16
CA LEU A 246 -0.48 24.21 11.50
C LEU A 246 0.62 24.89 12.33
N HIS A 247 1.76 25.19 11.70
CA HIS A 247 2.83 25.95 12.33
C HIS A 247 2.33 27.33 12.78
N GLN A 248 1.63 28.05 11.91
CA GLN A 248 1.07 29.36 12.26
C GLN A 248 0.02 29.28 13.36
N LEU A 249 -0.79 28.23 13.38
CA LEU A 249 -1.77 28.00 14.44
C LEU A 249 -1.07 27.81 15.78
N LEU A 250 -0.07 26.96 15.85
CA LEU A 250 0.71 26.75 17.07
C LEU A 250 1.44 28.00 17.52
N GLU A 251 2.03 28.76 16.61
CA GLU A 251 2.67 30.05 16.94
C GLU A 251 1.69 31.04 17.56
N ALA A 252 0.46 31.15 17.03
CA ALA A 252 -0.57 32.01 17.60
C ALA A 252 -0.99 31.57 19.01
N ILE A 253 -1.12 30.26 19.22
CA ILE A 253 -1.42 29.69 20.54
C ILE A 253 -0.30 30.00 21.55
N LEU A 254 0.96 29.84 21.14
CA LEU A 254 2.12 30.10 21.99
C LEU A 254 2.25 31.57 22.39
N ARG A 255 1.87 32.49 21.51
CA ARG A 255 1.80 33.92 21.82
C ARG A 255 0.63 34.30 22.70
N GLN A 256 -0.25 33.33 23.03
CA GLN A 256 -1.50 33.56 23.75
C GLN A 256 -2.39 34.62 23.06
N ASP A 257 -2.33 34.68 21.76
CA ASP A 257 -3.09 35.61 20.92
C ASP A 257 -4.37 34.92 20.47
N ALA A 258 -5.41 35.00 21.31
CA ALA A 258 -6.70 34.39 21.01
C ALA A 258 -7.36 34.92 19.73
N PRO A 259 -7.36 36.25 19.43
CA PRO A 259 -7.87 36.74 18.15
C PRO A 259 -7.16 36.18 16.95
N ALA A 260 -5.82 36.08 16.96
CA ALA A 260 -5.03 35.52 15.87
C ALA A 260 -5.28 34.01 15.73
N THR A 261 -5.41 33.29 16.83
CA THR A 261 -5.74 31.85 16.86
C THR A 261 -7.09 31.60 16.20
N MET A 262 -8.12 32.35 16.60
CA MET A 262 -9.48 32.22 16.03
C MET A 262 -9.53 32.62 14.54
N ALA A 263 -8.79 33.66 14.14
CA ALA A 263 -8.67 34.06 12.74
C ALA A 263 -8.02 32.94 11.90
N LYS A 264 -6.99 32.29 12.44
CA LYS A 264 -6.32 31.16 11.77
C LYS A 264 -7.22 29.93 11.64
N ILE A 265 -7.98 29.60 12.65
CA ILE A 265 -8.98 28.52 12.62
C ILE A 265 -10.04 28.83 11.55
N THR A 266 -10.50 30.06 11.47
CA THR A 266 -11.46 30.48 10.44
C THR A 266 -10.88 30.31 9.03
N GLU A 267 -9.64 30.73 8.81
CA GLU A 267 -8.93 30.55 7.54
C GLU A 267 -8.83 29.06 7.17
N ILE A 268 -8.39 28.22 8.11
CA ILE A 268 -8.30 26.77 7.94
C ILE A 268 -9.66 26.15 7.58
N ALA A 269 -10.72 26.56 8.28
CA ALA A 269 -12.07 26.05 8.03
C ALA A 269 -12.58 26.38 6.63
N THR A 270 -12.20 27.52 6.05
CA THR A 270 -12.57 27.90 4.67
C THR A 270 -11.95 27.01 3.61
N LEU A 271 -10.83 26.32 3.93
CA LEU A 271 -10.16 25.39 3.03
C LEU A 271 -10.84 24.02 2.96
N GLY A 272 -11.89 23.79 3.78
CA GLY A 272 -12.66 22.55 3.79
C GLY A 272 -11.89 21.31 4.22
N PRO A 273 -11.09 21.34 5.32
CA PRO A 273 -10.27 20.22 5.73
C PRO A 273 -11.12 19.07 6.28
N ASP A 274 -10.55 17.86 6.24
CA ASP A 274 -10.98 16.77 7.11
C ASP A 274 -10.45 17.05 8.53
N PHE A 275 -11.33 17.32 9.47
CA PHE A 275 -10.94 17.71 10.85
C PHE A 275 -10.33 16.56 11.64
N ASP A 276 -10.68 15.30 11.39
CA ASP A 276 -9.98 14.17 12.01
C ASP A 276 -8.53 14.10 11.53
N GLN A 277 -8.32 14.24 10.22
CA GLN A 277 -6.99 14.30 9.62
C GLN A 277 -6.18 15.50 10.13
N LEU A 278 -6.84 16.65 10.29
CA LEU A 278 -6.21 17.85 10.86
C LEU A 278 -5.69 17.62 12.28
N HIS A 279 -6.50 17.01 13.14
CA HIS A 279 -6.07 16.64 14.49
C HIS A 279 -4.91 15.64 14.46
N ALA A 280 -4.95 14.64 13.58
CA ALA A 280 -3.87 13.69 13.43
C ALA A 280 -2.55 14.36 12.99
N GLU A 281 -2.61 15.33 12.10
CA GLU A 281 -1.43 16.08 11.67
C GLU A 281 -0.90 17.02 12.76
N LEU A 282 -1.78 17.60 13.57
CA LEU A 282 -1.39 18.37 14.74
C LEU A 282 -0.67 17.49 15.78
N GLU A 283 -1.20 16.31 16.06
CA GLU A 283 -0.55 15.31 16.92
C GLU A 283 0.85 14.95 16.38
N ALA A 284 0.96 14.67 15.10
CA ALA A 284 2.22 14.34 14.44
C ALA A 284 3.23 15.51 14.49
N LEU A 285 2.77 16.74 14.34
CA LEU A 285 3.62 17.93 14.47
C LEU A 285 4.14 18.09 15.89
N LEU A 286 3.28 17.97 16.89
CA LEU A 286 3.67 18.06 18.31
C LEU A 286 4.64 16.95 18.70
N HIS A 287 4.45 15.74 18.18
CA HIS A 287 5.41 14.65 18.38
C HIS A 287 6.78 14.99 17.76
N ARG A 288 6.80 15.54 16.55
CA ARG A 288 8.07 15.98 15.91
C ARG A 288 8.74 17.10 16.68
N VAL A 289 7.97 18.03 17.25
CA VAL A 289 8.49 19.09 18.12
C VAL A 289 9.15 18.47 19.36
N ALA A 290 8.50 17.51 20.02
CA ALA A 290 9.07 16.79 21.15
C ALA A 290 10.38 16.06 20.78
N MET A 291 10.40 15.38 19.65
CA MET A 291 11.61 14.72 19.15
C MET A 291 12.73 15.71 18.84
N ALA A 292 12.41 16.87 18.26
CA ALA A 292 13.37 17.94 17.99
C ALA A 292 13.98 18.52 19.27
N GLN A 293 13.24 18.57 20.35
CA GLN A 293 13.75 18.98 21.68
C GLN A 293 14.75 17.97 22.25
N LEU A 294 14.50 16.67 22.03
CA LEU A 294 15.37 15.60 22.54
C LEU A 294 16.58 15.33 21.64
N LEU A 295 16.39 15.37 20.35
CA LEU A 295 17.38 15.02 19.31
C LEU A 295 17.42 16.07 18.19
N PRO A 296 17.94 17.27 18.43
CA PRO A 296 17.95 18.36 17.43
C PRO A 296 18.67 17.98 16.13
N ALA A 297 19.69 17.13 16.21
CA ALA A 297 20.47 16.70 15.05
C ALA A 297 19.67 15.86 14.06
N SER A 298 18.66 15.11 14.52
CA SER A 298 17.81 14.28 13.66
C SER A 298 16.87 15.10 12.75
N VAL A 299 16.63 16.35 13.09
CA VAL A 299 15.74 17.25 12.33
C VAL A 299 16.44 17.84 11.11
N GLN A 300 17.75 18.02 11.16
CA GLN A 300 18.53 18.59 10.05
C GLN A 300 18.50 17.73 8.78
N GLU A 301 18.18 16.47 8.92
CA GLU A 301 18.05 15.52 7.78
C GLU A 301 16.67 15.59 7.08
N GLN A 302 15.72 16.34 7.62
CA GLN A 302 14.32 16.33 7.17
C GLN A 302 13.90 17.44 6.19
N GLY A 303 14.80 18.27 5.69
CA GLY A 303 14.51 19.18 4.58
C GLY A 303 14.01 20.58 4.98
N ALA A 304 13.24 21.23 4.09
CA ALA A 304 12.88 22.65 4.15
C ALA A 304 12.10 23.11 5.40
N ASP A 305 11.40 22.20 6.08
CA ASP A 305 10.60 22.50 7.28
C ASP A 305 11.40 22.38 8.59
N ALA A 306 12.68 22.01 8.50
CA ALA A 306 13.54 21.79 9.66
C ALA A 306 13.71 23.06 10.52
N ASP A 307 13.89 24.21 9.91
CA ASP A 307 14.09 25.49 10.61
C ASP A 307 12.81 25.88 11.39
N ALA A 308 11.64 25.76 10.77
CA ALA A 308 10.37 26.05 11.41
C ALA A 308 10.11 25.11 12.60
N LEU A 309 10.43 23.83 12.45
CA LEU A 309 10.31 22.84 13.51
C LEU A 309 11.23 23.12 14.67
N LEU A 310 12.49 23.51 14.41
CA LEU A 310 13.46 23.90 15.43
C LEU A 310 13.05 25.19 16.15
N GLN A 311 12.44 26.15 15.47
CA GLN A 311 11.89 27.35 16.07
C GLN A 311 10.75 27.01 17.05
N LEU A 312 9.81 26.15 16.68
CA LEU A 312 8.77 25.69 17.57
C LEU A 312 9.34 24.93 18.77
N ALA A 313 10.31 24.06 18.56
CA ALA A 313 10.98 23.32 19.62
C ALA A 313 11.69 24.24 20.63
N GLY A 314 12.27 25.33 20.17
CA GLY A 314 12.90 26.35 21.01
C GLY A 314 11.89 27.27 21.73
N ALA A 315 10.70 27.45 21.18
CA ALA A 315 9.66 28.33 21.72
C ALA A 315 8.76 27.65 22.76
N MET A 316 8.75 26.31 22.81
CA MET A 316 7.92 25.53 23.74
C MET A 316 8.76 24.84 24.79
N SER A 317 8.25 24.76 26.03
CA SER A 317 8.80 23.84 27.03
C SER A 317 8.37 22.40 26.74
N PRO A 318 9.11 21.37 27.21
CA PRO A 318 8.69 19.98 27.08
C PRO A 318 7.31 19.71 27.68
N GLU A 319 6.96 20.37 28.79
CA GLU A 319 5.68 20.27 29.47
C GLU A 319 4.55 20.84 28.61
N GLU A 320 4.77 21.99 27.98
CA GLU A 320 3.81 22.62 27.04
C GLU A 320 3.53 21.73 25.84
N VAL A 321 4.56 21.10 25.28
CA VAL A 321 4.40 20.17 24.15
C VAL A 321 3.54 18.98 24.55
N GLN A 322 3.80 18.38 25.72
CA GLN A 322 3.02 17.25 26.22
C GLN A 322 1.58 17.65 26.53
N LEU A 323 1.37 18.81 27.12
CA LEU A 323 0.02 19.31 27.42
C LEU A 323 -0.76 19.53 26.12
N CYS A 324 -0.20 20.21 25.13
CA CYS A 324 -0.82 20.42 23.83
C CYS A 324 -1.14 19.09 23.14
N TYR A 325 -0.21 18.14 23.18
CA TYR A 325 -0.43 16.81 22.61
C TYR A 325 -1.63 16.10 23.25
N GLN A 326 -1.74 16.12 24.57
CA GLN A 326 -2.86 15.51 25.28
C GLN A 326 -4.19 16.20 24.97
N ILE A 327 -4.20 17.52 24.85
CA ILE A 327 -5.40 18.29 24.48
C ILE A 327 -5.87 17.91 23.07
N VAL A 328 -4.96 17.88 22.09
CA VAL A 328 -5.28 17.54 20.71
C VAL A 328 -5.76 16.09 20.61
N LEU A 329 -5.10 15.17 21.30
CA LEU A 329 -5.49 13.75 21.33
C LEU A 329 -6.89 13.57 21.94
N GLY A 330 -7.19 14.31 23.02
CA GLY A 330 -8.52 14.35 23.63
C GLY A 330 -9.57 14.90 22.68
N GLY A 331 -9.30 16.05 22.08
CA GLY A 331 -10.19 16.68 21.09
C GLY A 331 -10.49 15.78 19.88
N ARG A 332 -9.51 15.02 19.42
CA ARG A 332 -9.72 14.05 18.36
C ARG A 332 -10.66 12.92 18.76
N LYS A 333 -10.53 12.40 19.98
CA LYS A 333 -11.45 11.37 20.50
C LYS A 333 -12.87 11.88 20.66
N ASP A 334 -13.03 13.15 20.99
CA ASP A 334 -14.32 13.79 21.21
C ASP A 334 -14.96 14.31 19.92
N LEU A 335 -14.21 14.32 18.81
CA LEU A 335 -14.66 14.81 17.50
C LEU A 335 -16.01 14.20 17.04
N PRO A 336 -16.26 12.88 17.17
CA PRO A 336 -17.54 12.29 16.79
C PRO A 336 -18.75 12.82 17.60
N TRP A 337 -18.50 13.40 18.77
CA TRP A 337 -19.52 13.91 19.70
C TRP A 337 -19.66 15.42 19.63
N ALA A 338 -18.76 16.12 18.96
CA ALA A 338 -18.80 17.55 18.79
C ALA A 338 -19.93 17.95 17.80
N PRO A 339 -20.51 19.14 17.93
CA PRO A 339 -21.53 19.64 16.99
C PRO A 339 -21.04 19.69 15.55
N ASP A 340 -19.79 20.06 15.36
CA ASP A 340 -19.08 20.08 14.07
C ASP A 340 -17.57 20.05 14.31
N GLY A 341 -16.81 19.79 13.25
CA GLY A 341 -15.36 19.65 13.33
C GLY A 341 -14.64 20.96 13.68
N ARG A 342 -15.17 22.08 13.25
CA ARG A 342 -14.62 23.41 13.56
C ARG A 342 -14.73 23.70 15.06
N THR A 343 -15.90 23.48 15.64
CA THR A 343 -16.12 23.66 17.09
C THR A 343 -15.17 22.79 17.91
N ALA A 344 -14.95 21.55 17.49
CA ALA A 344 -14.00 20.67 18.14
C ALA A 344 -12.55 21.21 18.12
N LEU A 345 -12.15 21.86 17.03
CA LEU A 345 -10.84 22.48 16.92
C LEU A 345 -10.71 23.76 17.75
N GLU A 346 -11.80 24.53 17.89
CA GLU A 346 -11.86 25.78 18.67
C GLU A 346 -11.77 25.52 20.16
N MET A 347 -12.27 24.41 20.63
CA MET A 347 -12.23 23.99 22.05
C MET A 347 -10.89 23.44 22.47
#